data_b9cd1a4b4428bdf090a5b985bdcbfcdd
#
_entry.id   b9cd1a4b4428bdf090a5b985bdcbfcdd
#
_cell.length_a   1.000
_cell.length_b   1.000
_cell.length_c   1.000
_cell.angle_alpha   90.00
_cell.angle_beta   90.00
_cell.angle_gamma   90.00
#
_symmetry.space_group_name_H-M   'P 1'
#
loop_
_entity.id
_entity.type
_entity.pdbx_description
1 polymer ?
#
loop_
_entity_poly.entity_id
_entity_poly.type
_entity_poly.pdbx_seq_one_letter_code
_entity_poly.pdbx_strand_id
1 'polypeptide(L)'
;MAIGVLIRRVTKTGVDAKVILPHIIELRALGVRQPGYISGETFFNLDQIEECLVVSRWTALEFWQKWLRDPRRIELNQNIEKHLETKTEYNVYGIGLW
;
A
#
# COMPACT_ATOMS: atom_id res chain seq x y z
N MET A 1 10.78 -15.21 -8.32
CA MET A 1 10.45 -14.03 -9.14
C MET A 1 10.13 -12.88 -8.22
N ALA A 2 10.77 -11.75 -8.44
CA ALA A 2 10.41 -10.53 -7.72
C ALA A 2 9.01 -10.06 -8.16
N ILE A 3 8.31 -9.40 -7.27
CA ILE A 3 6.94 -8.94 -7.52
C ILE A 3 6.79 -7.45 -7.25
N GLY A 4 5.83 -6.84 -7.91
CA GLY A 4 5.32 -5.51 -7.63
C GLY A 4 3.88 -5.60 -7.15
N VAL A 5 3.57 -4.89 -6.08
CA VAL A 5 2.22 -4.82 -5.54
C VAL A 5 1.70 -3.41 -5.70
N LEU A 6 0.58 -3.28 -6.38
CA LEU A 6 -0.12 -2.01 -6.53
C LEU A 6 -1.24 -1.97 -5.50
N ILE A 7 -1.20 -0.97 -4.63
CA ILE A 7 -2.14 -0.80 -3.53
C ILE A 7 -2.90 0.49 -3.77
N ARG A 8 -4.14 0.37 -4.19
CA ARG A 8 -4.98 1.53 -4.52
C ARG A 8 -5.95 1.82 -3.38
N ARG A 9 -6.00 3.08 -2.97
CA ARG A 9 -6.92 3.56 -1.94
C ARG A 9 -7.61 4.82 -2.44
N VAL A 10 -8.93 4.85 -2.28
CA VAL A 10 -9.75 6.01 -2.66
C VAL A 10 -10.45 6.51 -1.41
N THR A 11 -10.17 7.75 -1.03
CA THR A 11 -10.83 8.38 0.11
C THR A 11 -12.27 8.76 -0.22
N LYS A 12 -13.04 9.07 0.81
CA LYS A 12 -14.43 9.51 0.65
C LYS A 12 -14.48 10.75 -0.23
N THR A 13 -15.56 10.87 -0.99
CA THR A 13 -15.76 11.98 -1.94
C THR A 13 -15.47 13.33 -1.30
N GLY A 14 -14.62 14.11 -1.96
CA GLY A 14 -14.22 15.44 -1.51
C GLY A 14 -13.10 15.46 -0.47
N VAL A 15 -12.62 14.30 -0.04
CA VAL A 15 -11.52 14.19 0.93
C VAL A 15 -10.21 13.98 0.18
N ASP A 16 -9.26 14.90 0.37
CA ASP A 16 -7.92 14.77 -0.23
C ASP A 16 -7.22 13.50 0.31
N ALA A 17 -6.73 12.66 -0.60
CA ALA A 17 -6.05 11.42 -0.23
C ALA A 17 -4.82 11.65 0.67
N LYS A 18 -4.23 12.85 0.67
CA LYS A 18 -3.09 13.16 1.55
C LYS A 18 -3.42 13.03 3.04
N VAL A 19 -4.69 13.03 3.40
CA VAL A 19 -5.12 12.82 4.80
C VAL A 19 -4.65 11.48 5.36
N ILE A 20 -4.45 10.47 4.50
CA ILE A 20 -3.99 9.14 4.94
C ILE A 20 -2.47 9.00 4.93
N LEU A 21 -1.72 10.01 4.46
CA LEU A 21 -0.26 9.92 4.36
C LEU A 21 0.43 9.56 5.68
N PRO A 22 0.07 10.15 6.82
CA PRO A 22 0.70 9.77 8.10
C PRO A 22 0.55 8.28 8.41
N HIS A 23 -0.60 7.69 8.09
CA HIS A 23 -0.85 6.26 8.30
C HIS A 23 -0.04 5.39 7.32
N ILE A 24 0.14 5.85 6.09
CA ILE A 24 0.98 5.16 5.11
C ILE A 24 2.44 5.16 5.58
N ILE A 25 2.90 6.27 6.14
CA ILE A 25 4.25 6.38 6.70
C ILE A 25 4.46 5.37 7.83
N GLU A 26 3.47 5.22 8.72
CA GLU A 26 3.53 4.20 9.78
C GLU A 26 3.61 2.79 9.22
N LEU A 27 2.77 2.47 8.23
CA LEU A 27 2.82 1.16 7.57
C LEU A 27 4.18 0.89 6.95
N ARG A 28 4.73 1.88 6.25
CA ARG A 28 6.02 1.75 5.58
C ARG A 28 7.16 1.58 6.58
N ALA A 29 7.11 2.27 7.71
CA ALA A 29 8.13 2.14 8.75
C ALA A 29 8.25 0.69 9.26
N LEU A 30 7.15 -0.04 9.32
CA LEU A 30 7.16 -1.47 9.64
C LEU A 30 7.49 -2.33 8.43
N GLY A 31 6.93 -1.97 7.26
CA GLY A 31 7.11 -2.73 6.02
C GLY A 31 8.57 -2.85 5.60
N VAL A 32 9.34 -1.77 5.72
CA VAL A 32 10.77 -1.76 5.33
C VAL A 32 11.61 -2.75 6.13
N ARG A 33 11.14 -3.17 7.31
CA ARG A 33 11.82 -4.12 8.18
C ARG A 33 11.50 -5.58 7.83
N GLN A 34 10.53 -5.81 6.96
CA GLN A 34 10.08 -7.16 6.65
C GLN A 34 11.05 -7.86 5.71
N PRO A 35 11.30 -9.16 5.90
CA PRO A 35 12.12 -9.92 4.96
C PRO A 35 11.54 -9.79 3.54
N GLY A 36 12.42 -9.64 2.57
CA GLY A 36 12.05 -9.58 1.16
C GLY A 36 11.58 -8.22 0.66
N TYR A 37 11.40 -7.23 1.52
CA TYR A 37 11.04 -5.88 1.09
C TYR A 37 12.18 -5.26 0.27
N ILE A 38 11.84 -4.68 -0.88
CA ILE A 38 12.82 -4.00 -1.74
C ILE A 38 12.60 -2.49 -1.71
N SER A 39 11.40 -2.02 -2.04
CA SER A 39 11.10 -0.60 -2.14
C SER A 39 9.61 -0.33 -2.06
N GLY A 40 9.26 0.91 -1.77
CA GLY A 40 7.88 1.37 -1.80
C GLY A 40 7.82 2.84 -2.18
N GLU A 41 6.83 3.19 -2.99
CA GLU A 41 6.57 4.56 -3.41
C GLU A 41 5.09 4.88 -3.22
N THR A 42 4.80 6.13 -2.90
CA THR A 42 3.43 6.61 -2.75
C THR A 42 3.17 7.69 -3.78
N PHE A 43 2.10 7.51 -4.54
CA PHE A 43 1.66 8.45 -5.57
C PHE A 43 0.28 8.99 -5.23
N PHE A 44 0.07 10.27 -5.48
CA PHE A 44 -1.25 10.90 -5.40
C PHE A 44 -1.68 11.29 -6.81
N ASN A 45 -2.91 10.94 -7.17
CA ASN A 45 -3.45 11.26 -8.48
C ASN A 45 -3.68 12.77 -8.58
N LEU A 46 -3.08 13.42 -9.58
CA LEU A 46 -3.19 14.86 -9.75
C LEU A 46 -4.54 15.28 -10.33
N ASP A 47 -5.24 14.36 -11.00
CA ASP A 47 -6.55 14.64 -11.60
C ASP A 47 -7.71 14.24 -10.68
N GLN A 48 -7.46 13.36 -9.71
CA GLN A 48 -8.46 12.90 -8.77
C GLN A 48 -7.85 12.91 -7.35
N ILE A 49 -8.19 13.92 -6.58
CA ILE A 49 -7.55 14.15 -5.27
C ILE A 49 -7.82 13.04 -4.25
N GLU A 50 -8.87 12.25 -4.48
CA GLU A 50 -9.23 11.15 -3.58
C GLU A 50 -8.38 9.89 -3.78
N GLU A 51 -7.60 9.81 -4.86
CA GLU A 51 -6.88 8.58 -5.16
C GLU A 51 -5.41 8.62 -4.74
N CYS A 52 -5.02 7.56 -4.02
CA CYS A 52 -3.64 7.28 -3.63
C CYS A 52 -3.24 5.91 -4.15
N LEU A 53 -2.06 5.81 -4.75
CA LEU A 53 -1.49 4.55 -5.22
C LEU A 53 -0.14 4.32 -4.55
N VAL A 54 0.00 3.17 -3.90
CA VAL A 54 1.29 2.71 -3.38
C VAL A 54 1.80 1.59 -4.26
N VAL A 55 3.05 1.67 -4.66
CA VAL A 55 3.74 0.60 -5.37
C VAL A 55 4.83 0.07 -4.47
N SER A 56 4.75 -1.19 -4.10
CA SER A 56 5.78 -1.84 -3.30
C SER A 56 6.37 -3.03 -4.04
N ARG A 57 7.67 -3.26 -3.86
CA ARG A 57 8.39 -4.34 -4.53
C ARG A 57 8.97 -5.28 -3.49
N TRP A 58 8.90 -6.59 -3.79
CA TRP A 58 9.31 -7.66 -2.89
C TRP A 58 10.12 -8.70 -3.67
N THR A 59 11.07 -9.34 -3.00
CA THR A 59 11.92 -10.34 -3.66
C THR A 59 11.14 -11.59 -4.07
N ALA A 60 10.04 -11.91 -3.39
CA ALA A 60 9.17 -13.05 -3.71
C ALA A 60 7.78 -12.84 -3.15
N LEU A 61 6.81 -13.54 -3.76
CA LEU A 61 5.40 -13.47 -3.38
C LEU A 61 5.15 -13.82 -1.91
N GLU A 62 5.82 -14.86 -1.40
CA GLU A 62 5.58 -15.34 -0.03
C GLU A 62 5.92 -14.28 1.02
N PHE A 63 6.89 -13.42 0.79
CA PHE A 63 7.23 -12.33 1.72
C PHE A 63 6.12 -11.28 1.78
N TRP A 64 5.55 -10.93 0.62
CA TRP A 64 4.40 -10.04 0.56
C TRP A 64 3.18 -10.67 1.26
N GLN A 65 2.88 -11.93 0.98
CA GLN A 65 1.74 -12.61 1.58
C GLN A 65 1.86 -12.67 3.10
N LYS A 66 3.05 -12.89 3.62
CA LYS A 66 3.30 -12.90 5.06
C LYS A 66 3.05 -11.52 5.66
N TRP A 67 3.54 -10.47 5.01
CA TRP A 67 3.31 -9.08 5.45
C TRP A 67 1.84 -8.70 5.37
N LEU A 68 1.16 -9.08 4.31
CA LEU A 68 -0.27 -8.82 4.13
C LEU A 68 -1.10 -9.36 5.30
N ARG A 69 -0.71 -10.51 5.86
CA ARG A 69 -1.39 -11.18 6.97
C ARG A 69 -0.88 -10.78 8.35
N ASP A 70 0.15 -9.95 8.43
CA ASP A 70 0.71 -9.53 9.72
C ASP A 70 -0.34 -8.72 10.49
N PRO A 71 -0.64 -9.09 11.76
CA PRO A 71 -1.67 -8.40 12.56
C PRO A 71 -1.42 -6.90 12.72
N ARG A 72 -0.15 -6.48 12.80
CA ARG A 72 0.20 -5.06 12.92
C ARG A 72 -0.19 -4.29 11.66
N ARG A 73 0.05 -4.90 10.49
CA ARG A 73 -0.34 -4.32 9.21
C ARG A 73 -1.86 -4.21 9.09
N ILE A 74 -2.56 -5.27 9.45
CA ILE A 74 -4.03 -5.29 9.40
C ILE A 74 -4.61 -4.18 10.25
N GLU A 75 -4.12 -4.01 11.48
CA GLU A 75 -4.59 -2.97 12.38
C GLU A 75 -4.36 -1.56 11.81
N LEU A 76 -3.14 -1.29 11.32
CA LEU A 76 -2.81 0.01 10.73
C LEU A 76 -3.64 0.28 9.47
N ASN A 77 -3.86 -0.73 8.64
CA ASN A 77 -4.68 -0.56 7.43
C ASN A 77 -6.14 -0.30 7.77
N GLN A 78 -6.66 -0.87 8.86
CA GLN A 78 -8.02 -0.57 9.33
C GLN A 78 -8.17 0.92 9.69
N ASN A 79 -7.14 1.54 10.26
CA ASN A 79 -7.16 2.97 10.53
C ASN A 79 -7.21 3.80 9.24
N ILE A 80 -6.54 3.34 8.19
CA ILE A 80 -6.62 3.97 6.86
C ILE A 80 -8.02 3.80 6.28
N GLU A 81 -8.59 2.61 6.38
CA GLU A 81 -9.88 2.29 5.75
C GLU A 81 -11.05 3.08 6.31
N LYS A 82 -10.91 3.66 7.51
CA LYS A 82 -11.92 4.59 8.05
C LYS A 82 -12.10 5.84 7.18
N HIS A 83 -11.09 6.20 6.40
CA HIS A 83 -11.13 7.37 5.51
C HIS A 83 -11.51 7.02 4.08
N LEU A 84 -11.68 5.74 3.77
CA LEU A 84 -11.86 5.28 2.39
C LEU A 84 -13.32 5.12 2.02
N GLU A 85 -13.63 5.37 0.74
CA GLU A 85 -14.93 5.10 0.13
C GLU A 85 -15.19 3.61 0.01
N THR A 86 -14.14 2.86 -0.41
CA THR A 86 -14.16 1.41 -0.57
C THR A 86 -12.96 0.80 0.12
N LYS A 87 -12.93 -0.52 0.22
CA LYS A 87 -11.79 -1.23 0.78
C LYS A 87 -10.53 -1.02 -0.06
N THR A 88 -9.38 -1.14 0.57
CA THR A 88 -8.08 -1.13 -0.11
C THR A 88 -8.04 -2.21 -1.19
N GLU A 89 -7.61 -1.83 -2.40
CA GLU A 89 -7.47 -2.74 -3.53
C GLU A 89 -6.00 -3.16 -3.69
N TYR A 90 -5.78 -4.45 -3.89
CA TYR A 90 -4.44 -5.01 -4.11
C TYR A 90 -4.37 -5.70 -5.46
N ASN A 91 -3.32 -5.38 -6.25
CA ASN A 91 -3.01 -6.11 -7.47
C ASN A 91 -1.54 -6.51 -7.42
N VAL A 92 -1.27 -7.78 -7.64
CA VAL A 92 0.08 -8.35 -7.53
C VAL A 92 0.55 -8.79 -8.91
N TYR A 93 1.73 -8.34 -9.29
CA TYR A 93 2.33 -8.65 -10.59
C TYR A 93 3.72 -9.22 -10.41
N GLY A 94 4.07 -10.21 -11.22
CA GLY A 94 5.46 -10.65 -11.33
C GLY A 94 6.26 -9.63 -12.11
N ILE A 95 7.47 -9.30 -11.64
CA ILE A 95 8.35 -8.38 -12.38
C ILE A 95 9.15 -9.19 -13.41
N GLY A 96 8.85 -9.00 -14.68
CA GLY A 96 9.53 -9.67 -15.78
C GLY A 96 10.80 -8.95 -16.23
N LEU A 97 10.84 -7.62 -16.10
CA LEU A 97 11.97 -6.79 -16.49
C LEU A 97 11.96 -5.51 -15.64
N TRP A 98 13.14 -5.15 -15.16
CA TRP A 98 13.31 -3.92 -14.36
C TRP A 98 13.70 -2.75 -15.25
#